data_2865aeb3919f3392eca66bfbb4a840b9
#
_entry.id   2865aeb3919f3392eca66bfbb4a840b9
#
_cell.length_a   1.000
_cell.length_b   1.000
_cell.length_c   1.000
_cell.angle_alpha   90.00
_cell.angle_beta   90.00
_cell.angle_gamma   90.00
#
_symmetry.space_group_name_H-M   'P 1'
#
loop_
_entity.id
_entity.type
_entity.pdbx_description
1 polymer ?
#
loop_
_entity_poly.entity_id
_entity_poly.type
_entity_poly.pdbx_seq_one_letter_code
_entity_poly.pdbx_strand_id
1 'polypeptide(L)'
;MASIHVSYPHQHSMENAREVTRTFAAKLETKLGVKGVWQGDVLVLERQGVKGSLVLSQGVVDVELTLGMMLTPMKGQIEAEVNKQLDRYFG
;
A
#
# COMPACT_ATOMS: atom_id res chain seq x y z
N MET A 1 19.01 -2.94 -0.50
CA MET A 1 17.65 -2.44 -0.71
C MET A 1 16.72 -3.59 -1.02
N ALA A 2 15.55 -3.58 -0.40
CA ALA A 2 14.54 -4.59 -0.64
C ALA A 2 13.29 -3.92 -1.21
N SER A 3 12.59 -4.61 -2.09
CA SER A 3 11.34 -4.11 -2.65
C SER A 3 10.23 -5.12 -2.47
N ILE A 4 9.02 -4.59 -2.28
CA ILE A 4 7.80 -5.36 -2.13
C ILE A 4 6.87 -4.91 -3.24
N HIS A 5 6.29 -5.85 -3.96
CA HIS A 5 5.30 -5.55 -4.98
C HIS A 5 4.15 -6.53 -4.83
N VAL A 6 2.96 -6.00 -4.58
CA VAL A 6 1.75 -6.81 -4.43
C VAL A 6 0.69 -6.27 -5.39
N SER A 7 0.18 -7.15 -6.25
CA SER A 7 -0.97 -6.84 -7.11
C SER A 7 -2.16 -7.58 -6.55
N TYR A 8 -3.21 -6.85 -6.19
CA TYR A 8 -4.39 -7.43 -5.58
C TYR A 8 -5.63 -7.15 -6.43
N PRO A 9 -6.27 -8.18 -6.99
CA PRO A 9 -7.49 -7.99 -7.77
C PRO A 9 -8.65 -7.64 -6.84
N HIS A 10 -9.54 -6.76 -7.31
CA HIS A 10 -10.74 -6.39 -6.57
C HIS A 10 -11.93 -6.27 -7.50
N GLN A 11 -13.13 -6.33 -6.92
CA GLN A 11 -14.38 -6.24 -7.67
C GLN A 11 -15.17 -4.97 -7.35
N HIS A 12 -14.49 -3.96 -6.80
CA HIS A 12 -15.12 -2.69 -6.47
C HIS A 12 -15.15 -1.77 -7.69
N SER A 13 -16.14 -0.87 -7.74
CA SER A 13 -16.11 0.23 -8.70
C SER A 13 -14.92 1.14 -8.35
N MET A 14 -14.48 1.96 -9.30
CA MET A 14 -13.38 2.91 -9.02
C MET A 14 -13.73 3.86 -7.88
N GLU A 15 -14.96 4.33 -7.84
CA GLU A 15 -15.41 5.22 -6.76
C GLU A 15 -15.32 4.53 -5.41
N ASN A 16 -15.83 3.32 -5.31
CA ASN A 16 -15.80 2.56 -4.07
C ASN A 16 -14.37 2.18 -3.70
N ALA A 17 -13.57 1.80 -4.69
CA ALA A 17 -12.17 1.46 -4.48
C ALA A 17 -11.38 2.64 -3.93
N ARG A 18 -11.67 3.87 -4.38
CA ARG A 18 -11.02 5.07 -3.84
C ARG A 18 -11.34 5.26 -2.37
N GLU A 19 -12.59 5.06 -1.98
CA GLU A 19 -12.99 5.17 -0.57
C GLU A 19 -12.33 4.11 0.29
N VAL A 20 -12.34 2.87 -0.17
CA VAL A 20 -11.69 1.76 0.52
C VAL A 20 -10.19 2.04 0.66
N THR A 21 -9.57 2.57 -0.39
CA THR A 21 -8.16 2.89 -0.36
C THR A 21 -7.82 3.99 0.64
N ARG A 22 -8.69 4.98 0.82
CA ARG A 22 -8.48 6.01 1.83
C ARG A 22 -8.42 5.40 3.23
N THR A 23 -9.32 4.47 3.54
CA THR A 23 -9.32 3.77 4.82
C THR A 23 -8.08 2.89 4.96
N PHE A 24 -7.73 2.20 3.88
CA PHE A 24 -6.52 1.38 3.83
C PHE A 24 -5.27 2.21 4.06
N ALA A 25 -5.17 3.36 3.39
CA ALA A 25 -4.02 4.25 3.54
C ALA A 25 -3.89 4.77 4.97
N ALA A 26 -5.01 5.16 5.59
CA ALA A 26 -5.00 5.61 6.96
C ALA A 26 -4.50 4.51 7.91
N LYS A 27 -4.86 3.26 7.62
CA LYS A 27 -4.39 2.12 8.41
C LYS A 27 -2.90 1.89 8.24
N LEU A 28 -2.39 2.03 7.01
CA LEU A 28 -0.96 1.92 6.77
C LEU A 28 -0.19 3.04 7.46
N GLU A 29 -0.73 4.26 7.46
CA GLU A 29 -0.11 5.36 8.17
C GLU A 29 0.03 5.04 9.66
N THR A 30 -1.01 4.47 10.25
CA THR A 30 -0.98 4.10 11.66
C THR A 30 -0.03 2.94 11.93
N LYS A 31 -0.08 1.90 11.09
CA LYS A 31 0.68 0.66 11.31
C LYS A 31 2.15 0.79 10.94
N LEU A 32 2.44 1.47 9.84
CA LEU A 32 3.81 1.57 9.31
C LEU A 32 4.43 2.95 9.48
N GLY A 33 3.65 3.93 9.92
CA GLY A 33 4.15 5.29 10.09
C GLY A 33 4.47 6.01 8.79
N VAL A 34 3.94 5.54 7.67
CA VAL A 34 4.13 6.21 6.38
C VAL A 34 3.14 7.35 6.22
N LYS A 35 3.50 8.33 5.39
CA LYS A 35 2.59 9.41 5.02
C LYS A 35 2.16 9.20 3.57
N GLY A 36 0.87 9.39 3.30
CA GLY A 36 0.32 9.23 1.98
C GLY A 36 -0.10 10.54 1.37
N VAL A 37 0.23 10.74 0.10
CA VAL A 37 -0.19 11.90 -0.69
C VAL A 37 -0.79 11.41 -1.98
N TRP A 38 -2.01 11.84 -2.28
CA TRP A 38 -2.70 11.44 -3.49
C TRP A 38 -2.27 12.30 -4.69
N GLN A 39 -2.01 11.63 -5.81
CA GLN A 39 -1.75 12.26 -7.10
C GLN A 39 -2.61 11.52 -8.13
N GLY A 40 -3.83 12.01 -8.35
CA GLY A 40 -4.79 11.29 -9.19
C GLY A 40 -5.19 9.96 -8.53
N ASP A 41 -5.00 8.87 -9.25
CA ASP A 41 -5.29 7.52 -8.73
C ASP A 41 -4.05 6.83 -8.19
N VAL A 42 -2.99 7.59 -7.90
CA VAL A 42 -1.77 7.08 -7.30
C VAL A 42 -1.60 7.68 -5.92
N LEU A 43 -1.44 6.82 -4.94
CA LEU A 43 -1.13 7.23 -3.58
C LEU A 43 0.36 7.03 -3.36
N VAL A 44 1.09 8.13 -3.15
CA VAL A 44 2.51 8.08 -2.87
C VAL A 44 2.71 7.93 -1.37
N LEU A 45 3.45 6.91 -0.97
CA LEU A 45 3.71 6.60 0.43
C LEU A 45 5.16 6.86 0.76
N GLU A 46 5.42 7.54 1.86
CA GLU A 46 6.78 7.89 2.22
C GLU A 46 6.97 7.99 3.73
N ARG A 47 8.10 7.49 4.17
CA ARG A 47 8.66 7.73 5.50
C ARG A 47 10.16 7.50 5.40
N GLN A 48 10.90 7.86 6.47
CA GLN A 48 12.33 7.58 6.49
C GLN A 48 12.58 6.08 6.34
N GLY A 49 13.31 5.71 5.29
CA GLY A 49 13.62 4.31 5.01
C GLY A 49 12.57 3.55 4.20
N VAL A 50 11.44 4.18 3.85
CA VAL A 50 10.41 3.56 3.04
C VAL A 50 9.89 4.53 2.00
N LYS A 51 9.88 4.11 0.75
CA LYS A 51 9.24 4.85 -0.34
C LYS A 51 8.36 3.88 -1.10
N GLY A 52 7.18 4.32 -1.46
CA GLY A 52 6.30 3.45 -2.19
C GLY A 52 5.15 4.16 -2.85
N SER A 53 4.35 3.39 -3.54
CA SER A 53 3.17 3.90 -4.19
C SER A 53 2.09 2.82 -4.22
N LEU A 54 0.86 3.27 -4.24
CA LEU A 54 -0.29 2.43 -4.46
C LEU A 54 -0.99 2.97 -5.70
N VAL A 55 -1.08 2.16 -6.73
CA VAL A 55 -1.74 2.54 -7.99
C VAL A 55 -3.09 1.86 -8.03
N LEU A 56 -4.14 2.66 -8.08
CA LEU A 56 -5.50 2.17 -8.12
C LEU A 56 -5.96 2.12 -9.58
N SER A 57 -6.27 0.91 -10.05
CA SER A 57 -6.78 0.68 -11.40
C SER A 57 -8.10 -0.05 -11.32
N GLN A 58 -8.82 -0.06 -12.43
CA GLN A 58 -10.06 -0.82 -12.49
C GLN A 58 -9.76 -2.30 -12.36
N GLY A 59 -10.28 -2.92 -11.30
CA GLY A 59 -10.12 -4.34 -11.07
C GLY A 59 -8.85 -4.76 -10.36
N VAL A 60 -7.90 -3.85 -10.12
CA VAL A 60 -6.64 -4.21 -9.45
C VAL A 60 -6.05 -3.05 -8.66
N VAL A 61 -5.43 -3.38 -7.55
CA VAL A 61 -4.65 -2.46 -6.74
C VAL A 61 -3.21 -2.94 -6.75
N ASP A 62 -2.29 -2.08 -7.17
CA ASP A 62 -0.86 -2.40 -7.15
C ASP A 62 -0.16 -1.62 -6.05
N VAL A 63 0.51 -2.32 -5.16
CA VAL A 63 1.28 -1.71 -4.08
C VAL A 63 2.75 -2.01 -4.30
N GLU A 64 3.56 -0.96 -4.34
CA GLU A 64 5.01 -1.08 -4.45
C GLU A 64 5.66 -0.33 -3.31
N LEU A 65 6.59 -1.01 -2.64
CA LEU A 65 7.36 -0.41 -1.55
C LEU A 65 8.83 -0.71 -1.76
N THR A 66 9.68 0.30 -1.53
CA THR A 66 11.13 0.13 -1.51
C THR A 66 11.62 0.40 -0.10
N LEU A 67 12.32 -0.56 0.47
CA LEU A 67 12.84 -0.48 1.83
C LEU A 67 14.32 -0.17 1.82
N GLY A 68 14.73 0.79 2.66
CA GLY A 68 16.14 1.06 2.89
C GLY A 68 16.80 -0.10 3.64
N MET A 69 18.13 -0.06 3.74
CA MET A 69 18.91 -1.15 4.33
C MET A 69 18.48 -1.45 5.77
N MET A 70 18.14 -0.43 6.53
CA MET A 70 17.75 -0.60 7.94
C MET A 70 16.46 -1.41 8.09
N LEU A 71 15.57 -1.35 7.12
CA LEU A 71 14.27 -2.02 7.17
C LEU A 71 14.22 -3.31 6.37
N THR A 72 15.29 -3.66 5.66
CA THR A 72 15.34 -4.90 4.88
C THR A 72 15.04 -6.14 5.72
N PRO A 73 15.51 -6.28 6.96
CA PRO A 73 15.16 -7.44 7.78
C PRO A 73 13.67 -7.55 8.10
N MET A 74 12.93 -6.44 7.97
CA MET A 74 11.50 -6.40 8.25
C MET A 74 10.64 -6.62 7.01
N LYS A 75 11.25 -6.91 5.86
CA LYS A 75 10.52 -7.08 4.60
C LYS A 75 9.37 -8.06 4.72
N GLY A 76 9.60 -9.22 5.31
CA GLY A 76 8.57 -10.25 5.46
C GLY A 76 7.40 -9.78 6.29
N GLN A 77 7.67 -9.07 7.39
CA GLN A 77 6.62 -8.55 8.26
C GLN A 77 5.81 -7.45 7.57
N ILE A 78 6.50 -6.56 6.85
CA ILE A 78 5.83 -5.46 6.15
C ILE A 78 4.97 -6.02 5.02
N GLU A 79 5.49 -6.95 4.25
CA GLU A 79 4.74 -7.59 3.16
C GLU A 79 3.51 -8.32 3.70
N ALA A 80 3.66 -9.06 4.80
CA ALA A 80 2.55 -9.76 5.42
C ALA A 80 1.47 -8.79 5.90
N GLU A 81 1.87 -7.65 6.47
CA GLU A 81 0.92 -6.65 6.92
C GLU A 81 0.17 -6.01 5.74
N VAL A 82 0.89 -5.72 4.65
CA VAL A 82 0.26 -5.16 3.45
C VAL A 82 -0.77 -6.15 2.89
N ASN A 83 -0.41 -7.42 2.77
CA ASN A 83 -1.32 -8.44 2.27
C ASN A 83 -2.53 -8.61 3.17
N LYS A 84 -2.32 -8.59 4.48
CA LYS A 84 -3.39 -8.71 5.46
C LYS A 84 -4.40 -7.57 5.33
N GLN A 85 -3.90 -6.35 5.19
CA GLN A 85 -4.78 -5.19 5.05
C GLN A 85 -5.49 -5.18 3.70
N LEU A 86 -4.83 -5.61 2.63
CA LEU A 86 -5.46 -5.73 1.32
C LEU A 86 -6.60 -6.74 1.36
N ASP A 87 -6.38 -7.90 1.96
CA ASP A 87 -7.42 -8.90 2.15
C ASP A 87 -8.60 -8.34 2.95
N ARG A 88 -8.32 -7.59 3.98
CA ARG A 88 -9.33 -7.03 4.85
C ARG A 88 -10.20 -6.00 4.15
N TYR A 89 -9.61 -5.13 3.34
CA TYR A 89 -10.32 -4.00 2.75
C TYR A 89 -10.80 -4.25 1.33
N PHE A 90 -10.13 -5.10 0.56
CA PHE A 90 -10.48 -5.39 -0.83
C PHE A 90 -10.94 -6.83 -1.06
N GLY A 91 -10.73 -7.68 -0.10
CA GLY A 91 -11.15 -9.08 -0.18
C GLY A 91 -12.63 -9.32 0.01
#